data_2106359b5791a9a663b38918b4f4c9fd
#
_entry.id   2106359b5791a9a663b38918b4f4c9fd
#
_cell.length_a   1.000
_cell.length_b   1.000
_cell.length_c   1.000
_cell.angle_alpha   90.00
_cell.angle_beta   90.00
_cell.angle_gamma   90.00
#
_symmetry.space_group_name_H-M   'P 1'
#
loop_
_entity.id
_entity.type
_entity.pdbx_description
1 polymer ?
#
loop_
_entity_poly.entity_id
_entity_poly.type
_entity_poly.pdbx_seq_one_letter_code
_entity_poly.pdbx_strand_id
1 'polypeptide(L)'
;MKTTNLKTAAITALFGIGLLAGCTNSTTNQKTSDMKTLNLTQEWDKTFPQSDKVNHSKVTFTNRYGITLAADMYVPKNATGKLPAIAVCGPFGAVKEQAAGLY
;
A
#
# COMPACT_ATOMS: atom_id res chain seq x y z
N MET A 1 -67.87 -29.95 -21.62
CA MET A 1 -67.90 -30.48 -23.02
C MET A 1 -66.54 -30.26 -23.64
N LYS A 2 -65.91 -31.39 -24.06
CA LYS A 2 -64.76 -31.51 -24.95
C LYS A 2 -63.41 -30.95 -24.43
N THR A 3 -62.59 -31.74 -23.79
CA THR A 3 -61.48 -32.60 -24.30
C THR A 3 -60.83 -32.13 -25.58
N THR A 4 -59.55 -31.84 -25.49
CA THR A 4 -58.56 -32.42 -26.40
C THR A 4 -57.18 -32.38 -25.81
N ASN A 5 -56.64 -33.58 -25.67
CA ASN A 5 -55.18 -33.89 -25.50
C ASN A 5 -54.43 -33.57 -26.79
N LEU A 6 -53.20 -33.21 -26.68
CA LEU A 6 -52.18 -33.54 -27.65
C LEU A 6 -50.81 -33.36 -27.01
N LYS A 7 -50.23 -34.44 -26.49
CA LYS A 7 -49.18 -35.28 -27.09
C LYS A 7 -47.93 -34.54 -27.52
N THR A 8 -46.90 -34.73 -26.71
CA THR A 8 -45.59 -35.23 -27.10
C THR A 8 -44.84 -34.48 -28.20
N ALA A 9 -43.78 -33.83 -27.85
CA ALA A 9 -42.56 -33.89 -28.61
C ALA A 9 -41.36 -33.70 -27.69
N ALA A 10 -40.70 -34.80 -27.43
CA ALA A 10 -39.37 -34.84 -26.90
C ALA A 10 -38.43 -34.34 -28.01
N ILE A 11 -37.72 -33.27 -27.76
CA ILE A 11 -36.56 -32.88 -28.57
C ILE A 11 -35.35 -32.92 -27.65
N THR A 12 -34.66 -34.01 -27.76
CA THR A 12 -33.31 -34.21 -27.29
C THR A 12 -32.38 -33.31 -28.11
N ALA A 13 -31.87 -32.27 -27.52
CA ALA A 13 -30.73 -31.55 -28.07
C ALA A 13 -29.58 -31.70 -27.12
N LEU A 14 -28.78 -32.72 -27.38
CA LEU A 14 -27.38 -32.72 -27.02
C LEU A 14 -26.72 -31.60 -27.80
N PHE A 15 -26.08 -30.65 -27.17
CA PHE A 15 -24.86 -30.03 -27.68
C PHE A 15 -24.37 -28.96 -26.69
N GLY A 16 -23.12 -29.06 -26.36
CA GLY A 16 -22.38 -27.94 -25.89
C GLY A 16 -21.73 -28.15 -24.52
N ILE A 17 -20.76 -29.04 -24.44
CA ILE A 17 -19.74 -28.95 -23.40
C ILE A 17 -18.89 -27.73 -23.77
N GLY A 18 -19.31 -26.58 -23.29
CA GLY A 18 -18.49 -25.39 -23.27
C GLY A 18 -17.48 -25.52 -22.13
N LEU A 19 -16.25 -25.84 -22.46
CA LEU A 19 -15.12 -25.63 -21.55
C LEU A 19 -15.04 -24.14 -21.26
N LEU A 20 -15.69 -23.69 -20.20
CA LEU A 20 -15.34 -22.44 -19.55
C LEU A 20 -14.01 -22.68 -18.85
N ALA A 21 -12.93 -22.38 -19.55
CA ALA A 21 -11.65 -22.19 -18.93
C ALA A 21 -11.82 -21.09 -17.87
N GLY A 22 -12.05 -21.50 -16.65
CA GLY A 22 -12.06 -20.62 -15.51
C GLY A 22 -10.71 -19.96 -15.44
N CYS A 23 -10.68 -18.63 -15.65
CA CYS A 23 -9.57 -17.84 -15.18
C CYS A 23 -9.49 -18.06 -13.67
N THR A 24 -8.62 -18.98 -13.27
CA THR A 24 -8.21 -19.05 -11.89
C THR A 24 -7.54 -17.72 -11.60
N ASN A 25 -8.23 -16.84 -10.89
CA ASN A 25 -7.60 -15.74 -10.21
C ASN A 25 -6.53 -16.35 -9.31
N SER A 26 -5.31 -16.35 -9.80
CA SER A 26 -4.15 -16.52 -8.96
C SER A 26 -4.16 -15.35 -7.99
N THR A 27 -4.83 -15.53 -6.87
CA THR A 27 -4.60 -14.71 -5.69
C THR A 27 -3.14 -14.96 -5.36
N THR A 28 -2.25 -14.13 -5.90
CA THR A 28 -0.90 -14.04 -5.40
C THR A 28 -1.05 -13.65 -3.94
N ASN A 29 -0.97 -14.66 -3.08
CA ASN A 29 -0.64 -14.45 -1.70
C ASN A 29 0.71 -13.73 -1.72
N GLN A 30 0.66 -12.40 -1.81
CA GLN A 30 1.78 -11.60 -1.38
C GLN A 30 2.00 -12.00 0.08
N LYS A 31 2.98 -12.86 0.26
CA LYS A 31 3.55 -13.14 1.56
C LYS A 31 3.88 -11.76 2.11
N THR A 32 3.04 -11.28 2.99
CA THR A 32 3.32 -10.09 3.78
C THR A 32 4.59 -10.47 4.51
N SER A 33 5.73 -10.04 3.98
CA SER A 33 7.00 -10.21 4.68
C SER A 33 6.76 -9.55 6.02
N ASP A 34 6.94 -10.32 7.10
CA ASP A 34 6.87 -9.79 8.45
C ASP A 34 7.71 -8.51 8.48
N MET A 35 7.02 -7.38 8.45
CA MET A 35 7.68 -6.10 8.52
C MET A 35 8.33 -6.07 9.89
N LYS A 36 9.63 -6.27 9.89
CA LYS A 36 10.41 -6.14 11.12
C LYS A 36 10.12 -4.75 11.67
N THR A 37 9.35 -4.70 12.73
CA THR A 37 9.01 -3.45 13.39
C THR A 37 10.31 -2.85 13.92
N LEU A 38 10.78 -1.79 13.27
CA LEU A 38 11.95 -1.07 13.72
C LEU A 38 11.53 -0.23 14.93
N ASN A 39 12.20 -0.46 16.04
CA ASN A 39 12.04 0.39 17.21
C ASN A 39 12.93 1.63 17.03
N LEU A 40 12.30 2.74 16.64
CA LEU A 40 12.98 4.02 16.43
C LEU A 40 13.01 4.82 17.73
N THR A 41 14.18 5.28 18.12
CA THR A 41 14.27 6.30 19.16
C THR A 41 13.68 7.61 18.64
N GLN A 42 12.85 8.26 19.44
CA GLN A 42 12.22 9.55 19.09
C GLN A 42 13.04 10.75 19.58
N GLU A 43 14.21 10.51 20.14
CA GLU A 43 15.09 11.58 20.58
C GLU A 43 15.52 12.47 19.42
N TRP A 44 15.70 13.76 19.72
CA TRP A 44 16.21 14.74 18.77
C TRP A 44 17.71 14.49 18.53
N ASP A 45 18.06 14.12 17.33
CA ASP A 45 19.42 13.73 16.91
C ASP A 45 20.02 14.67 15.86
N LYS A 46 19.48 15.89 15.74
CA LYS A 46 19.96 16.91 14.81
C LYS A 46 20.90 17.88 15.49
N THR A 47 21.80 18.47 14.70
CA THR A 47 22.75 19.49 15.17
C THR A 47 22.13 20.87 15.41
N PHE A 48 20.96 21.13 14.83
CA PHE A 48 20.20 22.36 15.01
C PHE A 48 19.05 22.17 16.02
N PRO A 49 18.58 23.22 16.65
CA PRO A 49 17.50 23.13 17.64
C PRO A 49 16.18 22.75 16.99
N GLN A 50 15.36 22.04 17.74
CA GLN A 50 14.01 21.69 17.29
C GLN A 50 13.16 22.95 17.13
N SER A 51 12.45 23.07 15.99
CA SER A 51 11.54 24.18 15.74
C SER A 51 10.22 23.98 16.47
N ASP A 52 9.72 25.06 17.07
CA ASP A 52 8.39 25.10 17.68
C ASP A 52 7.24 25.20 16.66
N LYS A 53 7.56 25.44 15.38
CA LYS A 53 6.59 25.60 14.29
C LYS A 53 6.15 24.28 13.65
N VAL A 54 6.89 23.20 13.86
CA VAL A 54 6.63 21.89 13.25
C VAL A 54 6.50 20.79 14.29
N ASN A 55 5.71 19.80 13.97
CA ASN A 55 5.73 18.51 14.64
C ASN A 55 6.72 17.61 13.92
N HIS A 56 7.68 17.09 14.64
CA HIS A 56 8.65 16.12 14.15
C HIS A 56 8.30 14.72 14.66
N SER A 57 8.46 13.72 13.80
CA SER A 57 8.35 12.31 14.19
C SER A 57 9.24 11.45 13.30
N LYS A 58 9.79 10.39 13.87
CA LYS A 58 10.47 9.37 13.11
C LYS A 58 9.46 8.32 12.67
N VAL A 59 9.44 8.03 11.39
CA VAL A 59 8.49 7.11 10.74
C VAL A 59 9.22 6.03 9.97
N THR A 60 8.55 4.92 9.76
CA THR A 60 9.03 3.85 8.87
C THR A 60 8.07 3.68 7.71
N PHE A 61 8.61 3.32 6.56
CA PHE A 61 7.85 2.92 5.40
C PHE A 61 8.60 1.86 4.61
N THR A 62 7.87 1.09 3.83
CA THR A 62 8.46 0.04 3.01
C THR A 62 8.48 0.48 1.55
N ASN A 63 9.63 0.37 0.92
CA ASN A 63 9.76 0.69 -0.49
C ASN A 63 9.20 -0.46 -1.37
N ARG A 64 9.16 -0.26 -2.68
CA ARG A 64 8.66 -1.24 -3.64
C ARG A 64 9.44 -2.57 -3.67
N TYR A 65 10.63 -2.61 -3.08
CA TYR A 65 11.46 -3.80 -3.00
C TYR A 65 11.30 -4.55 -1.66
N GLY A 66 10.37 -4.13 -0.82
CA GLY A 66 10.14 -4.75 0.49
C GLY A 66 11.16 -4.34 1.56
N ILE A 67 11.96 -3.29 1.32
CA ILE A 67 12.95 -2.79 2.27
C ILE A 67 12.28 -1.75 3.17
N THR A 68 12.35 -1.96 4.48
CA THR A 68 11.87 -1.00 5.47
C THR A 68 12.89 0.11 5.65
N LEU A 69 12.46 1.34 5.48
CA LEU A 69 13.25 2.55 5.60
C LEU A 69 12.77 3.38 6.78
N ALA A 70 13.68 4.07 7.43
CA ALA A 70 13.38 5.06 8.46
C ALA A 70 13.52 6.47 7.88
N ALA A 71 12.63 7.36 8.27
CA ALA A 71 12.63 8.76 7.86
C ALA A 71 12.24 9.69 9.00
N ASP A 72 12.62 10.94 8.88
CA ASP A 72 12.10 12.03 9.69
C ASP A 72 10.95 12.72 8.93
N MET A 73 9.82 12.87 9.60
CA MET A 73 8.66 13.55 9.07
C MET A 73 8.44 14.86 9.83
N TYR A 74 8.30 15.95 9.10
CA TYR A 74 8.05 17.29 9.63
C TYR A 74 6.71 17.78 9.11
N VAL A 75 5.81 18.13 10.01
CA VAL A 75 4.47 18.63 9.66
C VAL A 75 4.24 19.96 10.37
N PRO A 76 3.87 21.03 9.66
CA PRO A 76 3.54 22.30 10.30
C PRO A 76 2.44 22.13 11.37
N LYS A 77 2.62 22.73 12.55
CA LYS A 77 1.64 22.58 13.66
C LYS A 77 0.26 23.12 13.32
N ASN A 78 0.19 24.14 12.49
CA ASN A 78 -1.08 24.80 12.10
C ASN A 78 -1.62 24.28 10.77
N ALA A 79 -1.17 23.13 10.32
CA ALA A 79 -1.61 22.55 9.06
C ALA A 79 -3.05 22.05 9.16
N THR A 80 -3.89 22.42 8.21
CA THR A 80 -5.27 21.95 8.06
C THR A 80 -5.46 21.38 6.66
N GLY A 81 -6.14 20.23 6.58
CA GLY A 81 -6.43 19.57 5.31
C GLY A 81 -5.23 18.85 4.68
N LYS A 82 -5.28 18.68 3.36
CA LYS A 82 -4.23 17.99 2.59
C LYS A 82 -3.08 18.95 2.29
N LEU A 83 -1.88 18.54 2.63
CA LEU A 83 -0.67 19.31 2.34
C LEU A 83 0.08 18.70 1.16
N PRO A 84 0.79 19.51 0.35
CA PRO A 84 1.80 19.00 -0.55
C PRO A 84 2.94 18.38 0.27
N ALA A 85 3.54 17.31 -0.25
CA ALA A 85 4.66 16.65 0.40
C ALA A 85 5.94 16.84 -0.40
N ILE A 86 7.05 17.06 0.29
CA ILE A 86 8.39 17.13 -0.28
C ILE A 86 9.20 16.00 0.33
N ALA A 87 9.82 15.19 -0.52
CA ALA A 87 10.75 14.16 -0.09
C ALA A 87 12.18 14.66 -0.31
N VAL A 88 13.00 14.58 0.72
CA VAL A 88 14.42 14.96 0.68
C VAL A 88 15.25 13.77 1.09
N CYS A 89 16.35 13.51 0.37
CA CYS A 89 17.30 12.46 0.72
C CYS A 89 18.74 13.00 0.57
N GLY A 90 19.65 12.40 1.34
CA GLY A 90 21.06 12.69 1.22
C GLY A 90 21.72 11.94 0.05
N PRO A 91 22.97 12.27 -0.29
CA PRO A 91 23.75 11.52 -1.26
C PRO A 91 24.08 10.10 -0.77
N PHE A 92 24.58 9.27 -1.66
CA PHE A 92 25.02 7.92 -1.30
C PHE A 92 26.04 7.94 -0.16
N GLY A 93 25.83 7.13 0.85
CA GLY A 93 26.68 7.05 2.04
C GLY A 93 26.36 8.08 3.12
N ALA A 94 25.46 9.01 2.89
CA ALA A 94 25.00 9.94 3.93
C ALA A 94 23.81 9.37 4.72
N VAL A 95 23.73 9.72 5.98
CA VAL A 95 22.57 9.43 6.81
C VAL A 95 21.54 10.56 6.75
N LYS A 96 20.29 10.26 7.06
CA LYS A 96 19.17 11.22 6.96
C LYS A 96 19.33 12.46 7.85
N GLU A 97 20.11 12.36 8.93
CA GLU A 97 20.37 13.45 9.87
C GLU A 97 21.39 14.47 9.36
N GLN A 98 22.08 14.18 8.26
CA GLN A 98 23.05 15.09 7.64
C GLN A 98 22.38 16.10 6.72
N ALA A 99 22.68 16.04 5.41
CA ALA A 99 22.20 17.03 4.44
C ALA A 99 20.66 17.16 4.43
N ALA A 100 19.94 16.05 4.46
CA ALA A 100 18.48 16.05 4.44
C ALA A 100 17.85 16.62 5.73
N GLY A 101 18.57 16.61 6.83
CA GLY A 101 18.14 17.20 8.09
C GLY A 101 18.30 18.72 8.17
N LEU A 102 19.01 19.33 7.22
CA LEU A 102 19.25 20.78 7.21
C LEU A 102 18.14 21.57 6.51
N TYR A 103 17.40 20.96 5.57
CA TYR A 103 16.35 21.56 4.79
C TYR A 103 14.96 21.26 5.35
#